data_5ba429bd9342ffc74a281333fd8b37d1
#
_entry.id   5ba429bd9342ffc74a281333fd8b37d1
#
_cell.length_a   1.000
_cell.length_b   1.000
_cell.length_c   1.000
_cell.angle_alpha   90.00
_cell.angle_beta   90.00
_cell.angle_gamma   90.00
#
_symmetry.space_group_name_H-M   'P 1'
#
loop_
_entity.id
_entity.type
_entity.pdbx_description
1 polymer ?
#
loop_
_entity_poly.entity_id
_entity_poly.type
_entity_poly.pdbx_seq_one_letter_code
_entity_poly.pdbx_strand_id
1 'polypeptide(L)' 'MASDRQNLQDAFLNQVRKEKNSVTVFLINGVKLQGVITWFDNFCILLRRDGQSQLVYKHAISTIMPSQNVSL' A
#
# COMPACT_ATOMS: atom_id res chain seq x y z
N MET A 1 16.11 -15.12 -2.89
CA MET A 1 16.50 -14.29 -1.73
C MET A 1 15.29 -13.49 -1.26
N ALA A 2 15.04 -13.54 0.03
CA ALA A 2 13.93 -12.80 0.60
C ALA A 2 14.06 -11.31 0.35
N SER A 3 15.29 -10.81 0.29
CA SER A 3 15.58 -9.40 0.09
C SER A 3 15.06 -8.86 -1.26
N ASP A 4 15.04 -9.70 -2.30
CA ASP A 4 14.56 -9.24 -3.60
C ASP A 4 13.06 -8.94 -3.57
N ARG A 5 12.28 -9.79 -2.92
CA ARG A 5 10.84 -9.57 -2.79
C ARG A 5 10.55 -8.37 -1.90
N GLN A 6 11.30 -8.24 -0.81
CA GLN A 6 11.14 -7.10 0.08
C GLN A 6 11.49 -5.80 -0.64
N ASN A 7 12.55 -5.81 -1.46
CA ASN A 7 12.94 -4.64 -2.21
C ASN A 7 11.87 -4.23 -3.21
N LEU A 8 11.22 -5.19 -3.87
CA LEU A 8 10.15 -4.89 -4.81
C LEU A 8 8.96 -4.26 -4.08
N GLN A 9 8.57 -4.82 -2.94
CA GLN A 9 7.49 -4.24 -2.13
C GLN A 9 7.81 -2.81 -1.73
N ASP A 10 9.01 -2.61 -1.21
CA ASP A 10 9.40 -1.28 -0.74
C ASP A 10 9.46 -0.28 -1.88
N ALA A 11 9.97 -0.69 -3.04
CA ALA A 11 10.02 0.19 -4.21
C ALA A 11 8.61 0.58 -4.66
N PHE A 12 7.71 -0.39 -4.71
CA PHE A 12 6.32 -0.15 -5.12
C PHE A 12 5.63 0.81 -4.13
N LEU A 13 5.71 0.49 -2.85
CA LEU A 13 5.05 1.29 -1.82
C LEU A 13 5.63 2.70 -1.74
N ASN A 14 6.95 2.81 -1.85
CA ASN A 14 7.61 4.10 -1.83
C ASN A 14 7.19 4.96 -3.02
N GLN A 15 7.07 4.34 -4.20
CA GLN A 15 6.69 5.07 -5.39
C GLN A 15 5.25 5.58 -5.31
N VAL A 16 4.30 4.75 -4.91
CA VAL A 16 2.91 5.19 -4.78
C VAL A 16 2.78 6.27 -3.70
N ARG A 17 3.58 6.17 -2.63
CA ARG A 17 3.59 7.17 -1.58
C ARG A 17 4.09 8.52 -2.11
N LYS A 18 5.21 8.49 -2.84
CA LYS A 18 5.82 9.71 -3.37
C LYS A 18 4.90 10.40 -4.37
N GLU A 19 4.24 9.62 -5.21
CA GLU A 19 3.34 10.16 -6.23
C GLU A 19 1.98 10.55 -5.65
N LYS A 20 1.73 10.24 -4.40
CA LYS A 20 0.43 10.45 -3.75
C LYS A 20 -0.68 9.81 -4.57
N ASN A 21 -0.37 8.66 -5.13
CA ASN A 21 -1.28 7.89 -5.97
C ASN A 21 -2.31 7.21 -5.08
N SER A 22 -3.58 7.46 -5.35
CA SER A 22 -4.64 6.78 -4.61
C SER A 22 -4.61 5.29 -4.94
N VAL A 23 -4.79 4.45 -3.93
CA VAL A 23 -4.75 3.00 -4.13
C VAL A 23 -6.01 2.36 -3.57
N THR A 24 -6.35 1.20 -4.10
CA THR A 24 -7.35 0.32 -3.54
C THR A 24 -6.63 -0.87 -2.91
N VAL A 25 -6.87 -1.07 -1.63
CA VAL A 25 -6.26 -2.17 -0.86
C VAL A 25 -7.31 -3.25 -0.67
N PHE A 26 -7.05 -4.42 -1.22
CA PHE A 26 -7.94 -5.57 -1.09
C PHE A 26 -7.43 -6.42 0.07
N LEU A 27 -8.30 -6.64 1.04
CA LEU A 27 -7.96 -7.48 2.19
C LEU A 27 -8.33 -8.92 1.92
N ILE A 28 -7.70 -9.83 2.66
CA ILE A 28 -7.91 -11.27 2.47
C ILE A 28 -9.34 -11.70 2.81
N ASN A 29 -10.07 -10.89 3.58
CA ASN A 29 -11.47 -11.16 3.93
C ASN A 29 -12.46 -10.57 2.91
N GLY A 30 -11.96 -10.02 1.80
CA GLY A 30 -12.81 -9.46 0.74
C GLY A 30 -13.15 -8.00 0.90
N VAL A 31 -12.72 -7.36 1.97
CA VAL A 31 -12.97 -5.93 2.18
C VAL A 31 -12.02 -5.12 1.30
N LYS A 32 -12.52 -4.02 0.76
CA LYS A 32 -11.72 -3.07 -0.02
C LYS A 32 -11.60 -1.76 0.74
N LEU A 33 -10.40 -1.22 0.77
CA LEU A 33 -10.11 0.08 1.36
C LEU A 33 -9.48 0.96 0.30
N GLN A 34 -9.79 2.24 0.30
CA GLN A 34 -9.22 3.20 -0.65
C GLN A 34 -8.57 4.34 0.07
N GLY A 35 -7.51 4.88 -0.50
CA GLY A 35 -6.84 6.03 0.06
C GLY A 35 -5.45 6.19 -0.48
N VAL A 36 -4.68 7.05 0.16
CA VAL A 36 -3.30 7.34 -0.19
C VAL A 36 -2.40 6.79 0.90
N ILE A 37 -1.37 6.05 0.50
CA ILE A 37 -0.39 5.54 1.46
C ILE A 37 0.50 6.71 1.86
N THR A 38 0.53 7.02 3.16
CA THR A 38 1.35 8.11 3.68
C THR A 38 2.59 7.62 4.41
N TRP A 39 2.59 6.34 4.80
CA TRP A 39 3.71 5.75 5.52
C TRP A 39 3.59 4.23 5.45
N PHE A 40 4.70 3.54 5.55
CA PHE A 40 4.71 2.09 5.60
C PHE A 40 5.99 1.60 6.27
N ASP A 41 5.93 0.37 6.76
CA ASP A 41 7.11 -0.33 7.28
C ASP A 41 7.02 -1.80 6.88
N ASN A 42 7.80 -2.66 7.56
CA ASN A 42 7.85 -4.08 7.24
C ASN A 42 6.54 -4.82 7.53
N PHE A 43 5.68 -4.25 8.37
CA PHE A 43 4.50 -4.96 8.87
C PHE A 43 3.19 -4.31 8.50
N CYS A 44 3.17 -3.00 8.29
CA CYS A 44 1.93 -2.28 8.05
C CYS A 44 2.11 -1.12 7.09
N ILE A 45 0.96 -0.63 6.62
CA ILE A 45 0.89 0.61 5.86
C ILE A 45 -0.09 1.55 6.55
N LEU A 46 0.13 2.84 6.37
CA LEU A 46 -0.78 3.86 6.88
C LEU A 46 -1.51 4.45 5.68
N LEU A 47 -2.83 4.26 5.67
CA LEU A 47 -3.68 4.66 4.55
C LEU A 47 -4.52 5.85 4.99
N ARG A 48 -4.50 6.90 4.19
CA ARG A 48 -5.23 8.12 4.53
C ARG A 48 -6.33 8.39 3.51
N ARG A 49 -7.52 8.68 4.02
CA ARG A 49 -8.66 9.05 3.19
C ARG A 49 -9.54 10.03 3.95
N ASP A 50 -9.89 11.15 3.30
CA ASP A 50 -10.81 12.15 3.84
C ASP A 50 -10.38 12.66 5.22
N GLY A 51 -9.07 12.84 5.40
CA GLY A 51 -8.53 13.34 6.64
C GLY A 51 -8.38 12.31 7.75
N GLN A 52 -8.75 11.06 7.48
CA GLN A 52 -8.63 9.98 8.45
C GLN A 52 -7.54 9.02 8.03
N SER A 53 -6.80 8.51 9.00
CA SER A 53 -5.73 7.54 8.76
C SER A 53 -6.13 6.19 9.32
N GLN A 54 -5.85 5.14 8.55
CA GLN A 54 -6.07 3.75 8.96
C GLN A 54 -4.76 3.00 8.90
N LEU A 55 -4.49 2.24 9.93
CA LEU A 55 -3.33 1.37 9.97
C LEU A 55 -3.76 -0.01 9.48
N VAL A 56 -3.11 -0.50 8.43
CA VAL A 56 -3.47 -1.77 7.81
C VAL A 56 -2.26 -2.69 7.85
N TYR A 57 -2.44 -3.88 8.42
CA TYR A 57 -1.36 -4.84 8.54
C TYR A 57 -1.15 -5.56 7.20
N LYS A 58 0.10 -5.68 6.80
CA LYS A 58 0.44 -6.26 5.49
C LYS A 58 -0.05 -7.70 5.35
N HIS A 59 -0.02 -8.48 6.43
CA HIS A 59 -0.45 -9.87 6.35
C HIS A 59 -1.96 -10.02 6.12
N ALA A 60 -2.73 -8.95 6.29
CA ALA A 60 -4.15 -8.95 5.98
C ALA A 60 -4.44 -8.46 4.56
N ILE A 61 -3.41 -8.06 3.82
CA ILE A 61 -3.58 -7.49 2.48
C ILE A 61 -3.37 -8.58 1.45
N SER A 62 -4.32 -8.67 0.51
CA SER A 62 -4.20 -9.56 -0.65
C SER A 62 -3.54 -8.84 -1.81
N THR A 63 -4.01 -7.64 -2.15
CA THR A 63 -3.55 -6.91 -3.32
C THR A 63 -3.66 -5.42 -3.07
N ILE A 64 -2.75 -4.66 -3.65
CA ILE A 64 -2.82 -3.20 -3.67
C ILE A 64 -2.83 -2.78 -5.13
N MET A 65 -3.89 -2.07 -5.55
CA MET A 65 -4.04 -1.59 -6.91
C MET A 65 -3.99 -0.08 -6.94
N PRO A 66 -2.95 0.52 -7.53
CA PRO A 66 -2.91 1.96 -7.69
C PRO A 66 -3.89 2.41 -8.76
N SER A 67 -4.40 3.63 -8.62
CA SER A 67 -5.34 4.19 -9.59
C SER A 67 -4.65 4.60 -10.89
N GLN A 68 -3.35 4.80 -10.84
CA GLN A 68 -2.52 5.16 -12.01
C GLN A 68 -1.33 4.22 -12.08
N ASN A 69 -0.76 4.11 -13.27
CA ASN A 69 0.42 3.27 -13.46
C ASN A 69 1.57 3.75 -12.59
N VAL A 70 2.28 2.78 -12.04
CA VAL A 70 3.45 3.05 -11.19
C VAL A 70 4.69 2.72 -12.00
N SER A 71 5.60 3.68 -12.07
CA SER A 71 6.89 3.47 -12.75
C SER A 71 7.86 2.80 -11.78
N LEU A 72 8.23 1.58 -12.09
CA LEU A 72 9.20 0.84 -11.27
C LEU A 72 10.47 0.56 -12.06
#